data_d0553e20d1435bf1fdff92de072d6ccb
#
_entry.id   d0553e20d1435bf1fdff92de072d6ccb
#
_cell.length_a   1.000
_cell.length_b   1.000
_cell.length_c   1.000
_cell.angle_alpha   90.00
_cell.angle_beta   90.00
_cell.angle_gamma   90.00
#
_symmetry.space_group_name_H-M   'P 1'
#
loop_
_entity.id
_entity.type
_entity.pdbx_description
1 polymer ?
#
loop_
_entity_poly.entity_id
_entity_poly.type
_entity_poly.pdbx_seq_one_letter_code
_entity_poly.pdbx_strand_id
1 'polypeptide(L)'
;MDRINPRGRVYNGMPARELGSIGWHKPWSGGNGGNCLEAMKLADGRIALRQSTDPDGPALIYTTAEMTAFIEGAKAGEADFLLS
;
A
#
# COMPACT_ATOMS: atom_id res chain seq x y z
N MET A 1 2.22 14.36 18.54
CA MET A 1 2.59 13.79 18.37
C MET A 1 2.36 12.90 17.80
N ASP A 2 2.61 12.73 17.25
CA ASP A 2 2.32 11.81 16.72
C ASP A 2 2.21 10.86 17.47
N ARG A 3 1.51 10.53 17.93
CA ARG A 3 1.30 9.69 18.58
C ARG A 3 0.94 8.54 18.06
N ILE A 4 0.43 8.50 17.01
CA ILE A 4 0.07 7.33 16.33
C ILE A 4 1.27 6.49 16.09
N ASN A 5 2.32 7.03 15.66
CA ASN A 5 3.55 6.33 15.41
C ASN A 5 4.65 7.21 15.95
N PRO A 6 4.83 7.18 17.26
CA PRO A 6 5.63 8.20 17.93
C PRO A 6 7.02 8.35 17.41
N ARG A 7 7.59 7.35 16.82
CA ARG A 7 8.90 7.51 16.33
C ARG A 7 8.98 7.54 14.87
N GLY A 8 7.86 7.70 14.17
CA GLY A 8 7.84 7.62 12.75
C GLY A 8 8.20 6.25 12.25
N ARG A 9 8.08 5.25 13.14
CA ARG A 9 8.50 3.94 12.81
C ARG A 9 7.48 3.26 11.96
N VAL A 10 7.91 2.72 10.84
CA VAL A 10 7.05 2.02 9.93
C VAL A 10 7.50 0.58 9.87
N TYR A 11 6.58 -0.36 10.05
CA TYR A 11 6.90 -1.77 10.01
C TYR A 11 5.77 -2.54 9.34
N ASN A 12 6.10 -3.63 8.72
CA ASN A 12 5.12 -4.44 8.01
C ASN A 12 4.10 -5.00 8.98
N GLY A 13 2.83 -4.84 8.65
CA GLY A 13 1.74 -5.31 9.49
C GLY A 13 1.21 -4.28 10.47
N MET A 14 1.79 -3.10 10.49
CA MET A 14 1.29 -2.06 11.38
C MET A 14 -0.14 -1.68 11.01
N PRO A 15 -0.92 -1.15 11.94
CA PRO A 15 -2.25 -0.69 11.58
C PRO A 15 -2.17 0.41 10.52
N ALA A 16 -2.91 0.24 9.44
CA ALA A 16 -2.81 1.19 8.34
C ALA A 16 -3.21 2.59 8.76
N ARG A 17 -4.14 2.71 9.71
CA ARG A 17 -4.57 4.02 10.16
C ARG A 17 -3.43 4.83 10.77
N GLU A 18 -2.40 4.17 11.27
CA GLU A 18 -1.29 4.88 11.86
C GLU A 18 -0.45 5.62 10.83
N LEU A 19 -0.66 5.35 9.57
CA LEU A 19 0.00 6.10 8.50
C LEU A 19 -0.82 7.32 8.08
N GLY A 20 -1.93 7.57 8.75
CA GLY A 20 -2.76 8.72 8.46
C GLY A 20 -3.80 8.42 7.40
N SER A 21 -4.65 9.39 7.13
CA SER A 21 -5.73 9.23 6.16
C SER A 21 -5.46 9.94 4.86
N ILE A 22 -4.34 10.64 4.74
CA ILE A 22 -4.01 11.41 3.56
C ILE A 22 -2.85 10.74 2.85
N GLY A 23 -2.85 10.76 1.55
CA GLY A 23 -1.74 10.19 0.78
C GLY A 23 -2.00 8.81 0.23
N TRP A 24 -3.13 8.21 0.57
CA TRP A 24 -3.48 6.93 0.00
C TRP A 24 -4.01 7.14 -1.42
N HIS A 25 -3.53 6.34 -2.33
CA HIS A 25 -3.80 6.51 -3.74
C HIS A 25 -4.41 5.24 -4.31
N LYS A 26 -5.38 5.41 -5.17
CA LYS A 26 -6.11 4.30 -5.75
C LYS A 26 -6.06 4.42 -7.28
N PRO A 27 -4.90 4.27 -7.87
CA PRO A 27 -4.72 4.62 -9.27
C PRO A 27 -5.29 3.64 -10.27
N TRP A 28 -5.63 2.48 -9.81
CA TRP A 28 -6.02 1.41 -10.71
C TRP A 28 -7.50 1.21 -10.77
N SER A 29 -8.25 2.11 -10.28
CA SER A 29 -9.61 1.79 -10.07
C SER A 29 -10.47 1.94 -11.26
N GLY A 30 -10.30 2.52 -12.21
CA GLY A 30 -11.23 2.67 -13.26
C GLY A 30 -12.51 3.34 -12.88
N GLY A 31 -12.61 3.87 -11.77
CA GLY A 31 -13.72 4.71 -11.42
C GLY A 31 -14.93 4.06 -10.86
N ASN A 32 -14.92 2.78 -10.66
CA ASN A 32 -16.06 2.16 -10.12
C ASN A 32 -16.00 1.88 -8.77
N GLY A 33 -16.61 2.07 -7.87
CA GLY A 33 -16.48 1.93 -6.47
C GLY A 33 -16.14 0.57 -6.01
N GLY A 34 -15.66 -0.27 -6.36
CA GLY A 34 -15.37 -1.57 -5.82
C GLY A 34 -13.91 -1.82 -5.54
N ASN A 35 -13.07 -0.91 -5.91
CA ASN A 35 -11.65 -1.13 -5.80
C ASN A 35 -11.14 -0.54 -4.51
N CYS A 36 -10.76 -1.39 -3.61
CA CYS A 36 -10.34 -0.97 -2.28
C CYS A 36 -8.85 -1.10 -2.02
N LEU A 37 -8.09 -1.49 -3.00
CA LEU A 37 -6.65 -1.56 -2.84
C LEU A 37 -6.06 -0.17 -2.98
N GLU A 38 -5.36 0.29 -1.98
CA GLU A 38 -4.75 1.60 -1.99
C GLU A 38 -3.27 1.51 -1.65
N ALA A 39 -2.50 2.43 -2.15
CA ALA A 39 -1.07 2.49 -1.92
C ALA A 39 -0.65 3.87 -1.50
N MET A 40 0.39 3.93 -0.69
CA MET A 40 0.97 5.19 -0.26
C MET A 40 2.48 5.08 -0.41
N LYS A 41 3.10 6.10 -0.99
CA LYS A 41 4.54 6.16 -1.03
C LYS A 41 5.02 6.86 0.22
N LEU A 42 5.90 6.20 0.96
CA LEU A 42 6.39 6.74 2.22
C LEU A 42 7.57 7.65 1.98
N ALA A 43 7.86 8.48 2.97
CA ALA A 43 8.92 9.48 2.83
C ALA A 43 10.27 8.87 2.57
N ASP A 44 10.52 7.66 3.07
CA ASP A 44 11.81 7.01 2.88
C ASP A 44 11.85 6.15 1.61
N GLY A 45 10.83 6.22 0.77
CA GLY A 45 10.80 5.49 -0.48
C GLY A 45 10.13 4.14 -0.42
N ARG A 46 9.80 3.66 0.76
CA ARG A 46 9.04 2.42 0.87
C ARG A 46 7.59 2.66 0.47
N ILE A 47 6.86 1.60 0.29
CA ILE A 47 5.48 1.67 -0.17
C ILE A 47 4.60 0.90 0.82
N ALA A 48 3.47 1.48 1.17
CA ALA A 48 2.47 0.82 1.99
C ALA A 48 1.26 0.48 1.14
N LEU A 49 0.73 -0.72 1.31
CA LEU A 49 -0.52 -1.12 0.69
C LEU A 49 -1.54 -1.40 1.77
N ARG A 50 -2.79 -1.08 1.50
CA ARG A 50 -3.87 -1.39 2.46
C ARG A 50 -5.16 -1.70 1.74
N GLN A 51 -6.08 -2.29 2.51
CA GLN A 51 -7.45 -2.45 2.08
C GLN A 51 -8.23 -1.25 2.63
N SER A 52 -8.76 -0.40 1.76
CA SER A 52 -9.36 0.86 2.23
C SER A 52 -10.61 0.67 3.08
N THR A 53 -11.26 -0.48 2.97
CA THR A 53 -12.44 -0.73 3.79
C THR A 53 -12.07 -1.24 5.18
N ASP A 54 -10.80 -1.42 5.44
CA ASP A 54 -10.34 -1.91 6.73
C ASP A 54 -9.14 -1.08 7.20
N PRO A 55 -9.37 0.20 7.52
CA PRO A 55 -8.26 1.08 7.87
C PRO A 55 -7.56 0.68 9.19
N ASP A 56 -8.22 -0.12 10.02
CA ASP A 56 -7.60 -0.62 11.22
C ASP A 56 -6.82 -1.90 10.95
N GLY A 57 -6.94 -2.45 9.78
CA GLY A 57 -6.21 -3.63 9.41
C GLY A 57 -4.76 -3.32 9.08
N PRO A 58 -4.00 -4.33 8.70
CA PRO A 58 -2.57 -4.14 8.51
C PRO A 58 -2.23 -3.36 7.25
N ALA A 59 -1.16 -2.61 7.34
CA ALA A 59 -0.52 -2.07 6.15
C ALA A 59 0.63 -2.99 5.81
N LEU A 60 0.75 -3.36 4.54
CA LEU A 60 1.85 -4.19 4.07
C LEU A 60 2.92 -3.25 3.55
N ILE A 61 4.12 -3.40 4.06
CA ILE A 61 5.18 -2.45 3.78
C ILE A 61 6.23 -3.12 2.88
N TYR A 62 6.51 -2.51 1.76
CA TYR A 62 7.45 -3.06 0.79
C TYR A 62 8.54 -2.07 0.47
N THR A 63 9.70 -2.58 0.13
CA THR A 63 10.82 -1.74 -0.31
C THR A 63 10.56 -1.26 -1.72
N THR A 64 11.30 -0.23 -2.13
CA THR A 64 11.25 0.24 -3.50
C THR A 64 11.65 -0.88 -4.46
N ALA A 65 12.65 -1.67 -4.11
CA ALA A 65 13.10 -2.76 -4.98
C ALA A 65 12.02 -3.82 -5.15
N GLU A 66 11.35 -4.17 -4.06
CA GLU A 66 10.26 -5.14 -4.15
C GLU A 66 9.13 -4.63 -5.03
N MET A 67 8.77 -3.37 -4.85
CA MET A 67 7.68 -2.80 -5.63
C MET A 67 8.07 -2.67 -7.10
N THR A 68 9.31 -2.34 -7.38
CA THR A 68 9.80 -2.26 -8.75
C THR A 68 9.68 -3.62 -9.43
N ALA A 69 10.12 -4.67 -8.73
CA ALA A 69 10.04 -6.01 -9.29
C ALA A 69 8.61 -6.43 -9.55
N PHE A 70 7.70 -6.09 -8.61
CA PHE A 70 6.30 -6.41 -8.80
C PHE A 70 5.72 -5.69 -10.01
N ILE A 71 5.99 -4.41 -10.17
CA ILE A 71 5.44 -3.64 -11.26
C ILE A 71 5.97 -4.15 -12.60
N GLU A 72 7.26 -4.41 -12.66
CA GLU A 72 7.84 -4.91 -13.90
C GLU A 72 7.35 -6.30 -14.24
N GLY A 73 7.22 -7.15 -13.24
CA GLY A 73 6.66 -8.47 -13.46
C GLY A 73 5.21 -8.41 -13.90
N ALA A 74 4.43 -7.52 -13.30
CA ALA A 74 3.03 -7.38 -13.68
C ALA A 74 2.91 -6.90 -15.13
N LYS A 75 3.77 -5.96 -15.54
CA LYS A 75 3.76 -5.50 -16.93
C LYS A 75 4.13 -6.61 -17.90
N ALA A 76 4.94 -7.53 -17.47
CA ALA A 76 5.37 -8.66 -18.31
C ALA A 76 4.38 -9.84 -18.26
N GLY A 77 3.28 -9.71 -17.56
CA GLY A 77 2.27 -10.75 -17.48
C GLY A 77 2.53 -11.79 -16.39
N GLU A 78 3.55 -11.58 -15.57
CA GLU A 78 3.91 -12.57 -14.57
C GLU A 78 2.92 -12.67 -13.42
N ALA A 79 2.08 -11.67 -13.25
CA ALA A 79 1.07 -11.69 -12.21
C ALA A 79 -0.30 -12.15 -12.72
N ASP A 80 -0.40 -12.51 -13.98
CA ASP A 80 -1.70 -12.84 -14.56
C ASP A 80 -2.30 -14.09 -13.93
N PHE A 81 -1.48 -14.96 -13.35
CA PHE A 81 -1.99 -16.15 -12.69
C PHE A 81 -2.94 -15.82 -11.55
N LEU A 82 -2.88 -14.59 -11.03
CA LEU A 82 -3.78 -14.21 -9.95
C LEU A 82 -5.22 -14.11 -10.42
N LEU A 83 -5.44 -14.00 -11.71
CA LEU A 83 -6.76 -13.87 -12.27
C LEU A 83 -7.18 -15.06 -13.12
N SER A 84 -6.40 -16.07 -13.15
CA SER A 84 -6.73 -17.23 -13.98
C SER A 84 -7.43 -18.35 -13.23
#